data_930c2a7a6e4beec8cbbfcbc6cc9bde22
#
_entry.id   930c2a7a6e4beec8cbbfcbc6cc9bde22
#
_cell.length_a   1.000
_cell.length_b   1.000
_cell.length_c   1.000
_cell.angle_alpha   90.00
_cell.angle_beta   90.00
_cell.angle_gamma   90.00
#
_symmetry.space_group_name_H-M   'P 1'
#
loop_
_entity.id
_entity.type
_entity.pdbx_description
1 polymer ?
#
loop_
_entity_poly.entity_id
_entity_poly.type
_entity_poly.pdbx_seq_one_letter_code
_entity_poly.pdbx_strand_id
1 'polypeptide(L)'
;MADTAAVHPTADVENGVSVGKRTRIWARSHLRRGASVGDDCIIGENVFIDLDVQVGSRCKIQNNALLYHGVVLGDEVFVGPGACLTNDRYPRASTPDGSLKADTDWVVSGVVVERGAAIGAHAVVVGGVHIGGWSMIGSGAVVTHDVPAHGIVVGNPARRIGWACRCGHPLDAMLVCAGCGRVYALRDSELVELN
;
A
#
# COMPACT_ATOMS: atom_id res chain seq x y z
N MET A 1 -25.10 13.33 -1.99
CA MET A 1 -23.88 13.38 -1.18
C MET A 1 -23.01 14.51 -1.73
N ALA A 2 -22.32 15.27 -0.86
CA ALA A 2 -21.48 16.37 -1.34
C ALA A 2 -20.38 15.83 -2.27
N ASP A 3 -20.18 16.49 -3.41
CA ASP A 3 -19.17 16.12 -4.41
C ASP A 3 -17.77 16.63 -4.06
N THR A 4 -17.55 16.95 -2.78
CA THR A 4 -16.28 17.47 -2.22
C THR A 4 -15.67 16.47 -1.24
N ALA A 5 -14.37 16.58 -1.01
CA ALA A 5 -13.69 15.87 0.05
C ALA A 5 -14.18 16.32 1.44
N ALA A 6 -14.19 15.40 2.39
CA ALA A 6 -14.50 15.67 3.80
C ALA A 6 -13.23 15.47 4.64
N VAL A 7 -12.71 16.56 5.19
CA VAL A 7 -11.47 16.56 6.00
C VAL A 7 -11.85 16.85 7.45
N HIS A 8 -11.41 15.97 8.37
CA HIS A 8 -11.63 16.19 9.81
C HIS A 8 -10.87 17.44 10.29
N PRO A 9 -11.43 18.28 11.17
CA PRO A 9 -10.80 19.53 11.61
C PRO A 9 -9.43 19.38 12.27
N THR A 10 -9.10 18.18 12.78
CA THR A 10 -7.78 17.92 13.40
C THR A 10 -6.82 17.18 12.47
N ALA A 11 -7.20 16.94 11.22
CA ALA A 11 -6.26 16.45 10.21
C ALA A 11 -5.37 17.60 9.74
N ASP A 12 -4.10 17.32 9.57
CA ASP A 12 -3.11 18.25 9.02
C ASP A 12 -2.92 17.91 7.52
N VAL A 13 -3.41 18.78 6.67
CA VAL A 13 -3.28 18.67 5.22
C VAL A 13 -2.49 19.84 4.72
N GLU A 14 -1.20 19.61 4.43
CA GLU A 14 -0.28 20.68 4.02
C GLU A 14 -0.70 21.32 2.69
N ASN A 15 -0.25 22.58 2.48
CA ASN A 15 -0.48 23.28 1.22
C ASN A 15 0.15 22.50 0.05
N GLY A 16 -0.59 22.38 -1.06
CA GLY A 16 -0.14 21.67 -2.26
C GLY A 16 -0.50 20.17 -2.27
N VAL A 17 -1.24 19.68 -1.26
CA VAL A 17 -1.88 18.36 -1.31
C VAL A 17 -3.12 18.43 -2.19
N SER A 18 -3.30 17.45 -3.07
CA SER A 18 -4.53 17.26 -3.82
C SER A 18 -5.38 16.14 -3.25
N VAL A 19 -6.68 16.40 -3.02
CA VAL A 19 -7.62 15.42 -2.49
C VAL A 19 -8.83 15.33 -3.42
N GLY A 20 -9.08 14.14 -3.92
CA GLY A 20 -10.18 13.84 -4.84
C GLY A 20 -11.57 13.93 -4.17
N LYS A 21 -12.58 13.93 -5.02
CA LYS A 21 -13.99 14.05 -4.63
C LYS A 21 -14.43 12.88 -3.75
N ARG A 22 -15.34 13.14 -2.80
CA ARG A 22 -15.92 12.15 -1.88
C ARG A 22 -14.91 11.40 -1.00
N THR A 23 -13.63 11.78 -1.06
CA THR A 23 -12.60 11.25 -0.17
C THR A 23 -12.80 11.78 1.24
N ARG A 24 -12.62 10.91 2.23
CA ARG A 24 -12.75 11.22 3.66
C ARG A 24 -11.41 11.05 4.36
N ILE A 25 -10.98 12.10 5.07
CA ILE A 25 -9.75 12.13 5.87
C ILE A 25 -10.14 12.28 7.32
N TRP A 26 -9.79 11.30 8.15
CA TRP A 26 -10.13 11.24 9.56
C TRP A 26 -9.13 12.00 10.45
N ALA A 27 -9.43 12.05 11.73
CA ALA A 27 -8.71 12.82 12.73
C ALA A 27 -7.20 12.53 12.76
N ARG A 28 -6.41 13.58 13.01
CA ARG A 28 -4.94 13.51 13.23
C ARG A 28 -4.14 12.84 12.11
N SER A 29 -4.74 12.67 10.93
CA SER A 29 -3.96 12.25 9.75
C SER A 29 -3.11 13.42 9.28
N HIS A 30 -1.90 13.13 8.82
CA HIS A 30 -0.97 14.12 8.28
C HIS A 30 -0.65 13.77 6.83
N LEU A 31 -1.03 14.65 5.92
CA LEU A 31 -0.74 14.57 4.49
C LEU A 31 0.24 15.68 4.13
N ARG A 32 1.43 15.31 3.69
CA ARG A 32 2.51 16.23 3.39
C ARG A 32 2.43 16.77 1.96
N ARG A 33 3.09 17.91 1.77
CA ARG A 33 3.14 18.65 0.51
C ARG A 33 3.44 17.76 -0.69
N GLY A 34 2.76 17.97 -1.81
CA GLY A 34 2.92 17.22 -3.06
C GLY A 34 2.18 15.88 -3.07
N ALA A 35 1.70 15.40 -1.91
CA ALA A 35 0.89 14.18 -1.90
C ALA A 35 -0.41 14.35 -2.68
N SER A 36 -0.84 13.27 -3.33
CA SER A 36 -2.10 13.23 -4.07
C SER A 36 -2.93 12.03 -3.63
N VAL A 37 -4.22 12.24 -3.38
CA VAL A 37 -5.20 11.19 -3.04
C VAL A 37 -6.35 11.29 -4.02
N GLY A 38 -6.68 10.19 -4.68
CA GLY A 38 -7.77 10.10 -5.65
C GLY A 38 -9.17 10.22 -5.04
N ASP A 39 -10.17 9.93 -5.86
CA ASP A 39 -11.58 10.01 -5.50
C ASP A 39 -12.02 8.81 -4.63
N ASP A 40 -13.08 9.00 -3.83
CA ASP A 40 -13.75 7.94 -3.07
C ASP A 40 -12.85 7.20 -2.07
N CYS A 41 -11.77 7.80 -1.61
CA CYS A 41 -10.85 7.20 -0.65
C CYS A 41 -11.31 7.37 0.80
N ILE A 42 -10.82 6.49 1.67
CA ILE A 42 -10.94 6.61 3.13
C ILE A 42 -9.55 6.61 3.72
N ILE A 43 -9.16 7.71 4.35
CA ILE A 43 -7.91 7.86 5.08
C ILE A 43 -8.26 7.83 6.57
N GLY A 44 -7.84 6.79 7.26
CA GLY A 44 -8.13 6.53 8.68
C GLY A 44 -7.42 7.52 9.62
N GLU A 45 -7.67 7.38 10.92
CA GLU A 45 -7.02 8.20 11.95
C GLU A 45 -5.51 7.98 12.02
N ASN A 46 -4.75 9.04 12.32
CA ASN A 46 -3.29 9.02 12.49
C ASN A 46 -2.54 8.41 11.29
N VAL A 47 -3.11 8.45 10.10
CA VAL A 47 -2.40 8.03 8.88
C VAL A 47 -1.36 9.08 8.54
N PHE A 48 -0.15 8.64 8.20
CA PHE A 48 0.90 9.49 7.68
C PHE A 48 1.10 9.23 6.18
N ILE A 49 0.95 10.27 5.38
CA ILE A 49 1.20 10.27 3.94
C ILE A 49 2.29 11.30 3.68
N ASP A 50 3.48 10.82 3.35
CA ASP A 50 4.68 11.63 3.20
C ASP A 50 4.69 12.44 1.89
N LEU A 51 5.74 13.22 1.68
CA LEU A 51 5.96 14.07 0.51
C LEU A 51 5.76 13.28 -0.79
N ASP A 52 5.04 13.88 -1.75
CA ASP A 52 4.87 13.39 -3.12
C ASP A 52 4.29 11.96 -3.25
N VAL A 53 3.76 11.38 -2.18
CA VAL A 53 3.09 10.07 -2.22
C VAL A 53 1.85 10.18 -3.10
N GLN A 54 1.66 9.17 -3.95
CA GLN A 54 0.52 9.09 -4.84
C GLN A 54 -0.43 7.96 -4.43
N VAL A 55 -1.69 8.29 -4.21
CA VAL A 55 -2.75 7.34 -3.86
C VAL A 55 -3.83 7.40 -4.92
N GLY A 56 -4.09 6.30 -5.59
CA GLY A 56 -5.17 6.15 -6.56
C GLY A 56 -6.56 6.33 -5.95
N SER A 57 -7.59 6.07 -6.73
CA SER A 57 -8.99 6.22 -6.30
C SER A 57 -9.51 4.96 -5.59
N ARG A 58 -10.56 5.11 -4.79
CA ARG A 58 -11.25 4.04 -4.05
C ARG A 58 -10.36 3.24 -3.09
N CYS A 59 -9.27 3.86 -2.63
CA CYS A 59 -8.37 3.27 -1.65
C CYS A 59 -8.93 3.38 -0.23
N LYS A 60 -8.60 2.39 0.60
CA LYS A 60 -8.89 2.41 2.04
C LYS A 60 -7.58 2.25 2.81
N ILE A 61 -7.12 3.33 3.42
CA ILE A 61 -5.92 3.36 4.25
C ILE A 61 -6.38 3.46 5.69
N GLN A 62 -6.11 2.40 6.46
CA GLN A 62 -6.62 2.26 7.82
C GLN A 62 -5.73 2.98 8.83
N ASN A 63 -6.26 3.12 10.06
CA ASN A 63 -5.64 3.88 11.15
C ASN A 63 -4.16 3.52 11.38
N ASN A 64 -3.34 4.54 11.65
CA ASN A 64 -1.91 4.42 11.96
C ASN A 64 -1.05 3.84 10.82
N ALA A 65 -1.54 3.76 9.60
CA ALA A 65 -0.71 3.36 8.46
C ALA A 65 0.28 4.47 8.10
N LEU A 66 1.49 4.07 7.67
CA LEU A 66 2.59 4.97 7.32
C LEU A 66 3.01 4.75 5.87
N LEU A 67 2.82 5.76 5.04
CA LEU A 67 3.22 5.77 3.63
C LEU A 67 4.35 6.78 3.45
N TYR A 68 5.57 6.30 3.31
CA TYR A 68 6.75 7.15 3.19
C TYR A 68 6.97 7.63 1.75
N HIS A 69 7.76 8.68 1.58
CA HIS A 69 8.09 9.28 0.29
C HIS A 69 8.52 8.25 -0.75
N GLY A 70 7.99 8.37 -1.97
CA GLY A 70 8.20 7.44 -3.08
C GLY A 70 7.18 6.29 -3.15
N VAL A 71 6.22 6.22 -2.21
CA VAL A 71 5.12 5.25 -2.30
C VAL A 71 4.12 5.67 -3.38
N VAL A 72 3.74 4.70 -4.21
CA VAL A 72 2.68 4.83 -5.21
C VAL A 72 1.67 3.70 -5.01
N LEU A 73 0.42 4.07 -4.72
CA LEU A 73 -0.70 3.14 -4.64
C LEU A 73 -1.60 3.29 -5.87
N GLY A 74 -1.87 2.20 -6.56
CA GLY A 74 -2.91 2.14 -7.59
C GLY A 74 -4.31 2.28 -7.00
N ASP A 75 -5.31 2.18 -7.87
CA ASP A 75 -6.72 2.22 -7.45
C ASP A 75 -7.10 1.01 -6.58
N GLU A 76 -8.12 1.18 -5.74
CA GLU A 76 -8.75 0.08 -4.99
C GLU A 76 -7.81 -0.65 -4.01
N VAL A 77 -6.68 -0.04 -3.64
CA VAL A 77 -5.73 -0.62 -2.69
C VAL A 77 -6.30 -0.53 -1.26
N PHE A 78 -6.15 -1.62 -0.53
CA PHE A 78 -6.41 -1.67 0.91
C PHE A 78 -5.08 -1.68 1.67
N VAL A 79 -4.93 -0.75 2.62
CA VAL A 79 -3.79 -0.72 3.54
C VAL A 79 -4.30 -0.89 4.96
N GLY A 80 -3.95 -1.99 5.60
CA GLY A 80 -4.39 -2.38 6.94
C GLY A 80 -3.84 -1.46 8.03
N PRO A 81 -4.46 -1.48 9.22
CA PRO A 81 -4.04 -0.61 10.33
C PRO A 81 -2.61 -0.91 10.76
N GLY A 82 -1.84 0.16 11.00
CA GLY A 82 -0.45 0.06 11.41
C GLY A 82 0.52 -0.48 10.37
N ALA A 83 0.10 -0.69 9.13
CA ALA A 83 1.02 -1.10 8.07
C ALA A 83 2.00 0.02 7.74
N CYS A 84 3.25 -0.36 7.37
CA CYS A 84 4.33 0.58 7.10
C CYS A 84 4.99 0.26 5.75
N LEU A 85 4.95 1.21 4.82
CA LEU A 85 5.64 1.12 3.54
C LEU A 85 6.86 2.05 3.59
N THR A 86 8.06 1.44 3.73
CA THR A 86 9.31 2.18 3.93
C THR A 86 9.92 2.64 2.61
N ASN A 87 10.95 3.49 2.69
CA ASN A 87 11.60 4.07 1.50
C ASN A 87 13.14 4.08 1.56
N ASP A 88 13.73 3.60 2.66
CA ASP A 88 15.16 3.40 2.78
C ASP A 88 15.45 1.91 3.00
N ARG A 89 16.16 1.29 2.04
CA ARG A 89 16.50 -0.13 2.10
C ARG A 89 17.70 -0.40 3.01
N TYR A 90 18.58 0.59 3.20
CA TYR A 90 19.82 0.47 3.96
C TYR A 90 20.00 1.64 4.95
N PRO A 91 19.07 1.79 5.91
CA PRO A 91 19.03 2.96 6.77
C PRO A 91 20.25 3.06 7.67
N ARG A 92 20.83 4.25 7.73
CA ARG A 92 21.87 4.65 8.68
C ARG A 92 21.66 6.12 9.04
N ALA A 93 21.83 6.45 10.30
CA ALA A 93 21.76 7.83 10.78
C ALA A 93 23.00 8.65 10.37
N SER A 94 24.14 8.00 10.17
CA SER A 94 25.41 8.67 9.85
C SER A 94 26.09 8.06 8.64
N THR A 95 26.95 8.84 8.02
CA THR A 95 27.91 8.43 6.99
C THR A 95 29.09 7.67 7.63
N PRO A 96 29.95 6.97 6.84
CA PRO A 96 31.08 6.22 7.40
C PRO A 96 32.09 7.06 8.17
N ASP A 97 32.19 8.35 7.91
CA ASP A 97 33.07 9.29 8.64
C ASP A 97 32.46 9.81 9.95
N GLY A 98 31.23 9.41 10.29
CA GLY A 98 30.54 9.78 11.50
C GLY A 98 29.67 11.04 11.41
N SER A 99 29.62 11.72 10.25
CA SER A 99 28.76 12.85 10.02
C SER A 99 27.28 12.42 9.96
N LEU A 100 26.37 13.27 10.41
CA LEU A 100 24.94 13.02 10.26
C LEU A 100 24.57 13.02 8.77
N LYS A 101 23.83 12.00 8.31
CA LYS A 101 23.33 11.95 6.93
C LYS A 101 22.38 13.11 6.62
N ALA A 102 22.60 13.73 5.47
CA ALA A 102 21.71 14.69 4.83
C ALA A 102 20.84 14.01 3.78
N ASP A 103 19.89 14.74 3.20
CA ASP A 103 18.97 14.24 2.16
C ASP A 103 19.69 13.72 0.91
N THR A 104 20.91 14.18 0.65
CA THR A 104 21.76 13.76 -0.49
C THR A 104 22.52 12.47 -0.24
N ASP A 105 22.52 11.94 0.98
CA ASP A 105 23.35 10.80 1.38
C ASP A 105 22.63 9.46 1.31
N TRP A 106 21.41 9.44 0.74
CA TRP A 106 20.64 8.22 0.53
C TRP A 106 19.76 8.32 -0.70
N VAL A 107 19.30 7.18 -1.19
CA VAL A 107 18.46 7.08 -2.37
C VAL A 107 17.07 6.60 -1.93
N VAL A 108 16.05 7.35 -2.32
CA VAL A 108 14.67 6.94 -2.10
C VAL A 108 14.38 5.67 -2.88
N SER A 109 14.04 4.61 -2.17
CA SER A 109 13.57 3.35 -2.73
C SER A 109 12.07 3.24 -2.49
N GLY A 110 11.26 3.78 -3.39
CA GLY A 110 9.80 3.79 -3.25
C GLY A 110 9.18 2.39 -3.32
N VAL A 111 7.99 2.24 -2.79
CA VAL A 111 7.17 1.03 -2.90
C VAL A 111 6.04 1.31 -3.90
N VAL A 112 5.87 0.40 -4.86
CA VAL A 112 4.76 0.45 -5.82
C VAL A 112 3.76 -0.64 -5.46
N VAL A 113 2.50 -0.26 -5.31
CA VAL A 113 1.39 -1.19 -5.03
C VAL A 113 0.36 -1.06 -6.13
N GLU A 114 0.16 -2.12 -6.87
CA GLU A 114 -0.79 -2.13 -7.98
C GLU A 114 -2.24 -2.23 -7.51
N ARG A 115 -3.15 -1.97 -8.47
CA ARG A 115 -4.58 -1.94 -8.25
C ARG A 115 -5.11 -3.18 -7.52
N GLY A 116 -5.99 -2.94 -6.54
CA GLY A 116 -6.73 -3.99 -5.82
C GLY A 116 -5.91 -4.82 -4.86
N ALA A 117 -4.61 -4.56 -4.70
CA ALA A 117 -3.79 -5.25 -3.71
C ALA A 117 -4.23 -4.91 -2.28
N ALA A 118 -4.06 -5.87 -1.37
CA ALA A 118 -4.41 -5.71 0.04
C ALA A 118 -3.18 -5.95 0.93
N ILE A 119 -2.86 -4.97 1.76
CA ILE A 119 -1.77 -5.04 2.74
C ILE A 119 -2.38 -5.24 4.12
N GLY A 120 -2.05 -6.34 4.78
CA GLY A 120 -2.59 -6.72 6.09
C GLY A 120 -2.12 -5.80 7.22
N ALA A 121 -2.83 -5.86 8.35
CA ALA A 121 -2.51 -5.09 9.54
C ALA A 121 -1.07 -5.32 10.00
N HIS A 122 -0.37 -4.23 10.38
CA HIS A 122 1.02 -4.26 10.85
C HIS A 122 2.02 -4.94 9.90
N ALA A 123 1.69 -5.10 8.62
CA ALA A 123 2.66 -5.55 7.64
C ALA A 123 3.68 -4.45 7.35
N VAL A 124 4.92 -4.86 7.10
CA VAL A 124 6.01 -3.95 6.69
C VAL A 124 6.42 -4.29 5.27
N VAL A 125 6.42 -3.30 4.39
CA VAL A 125 6.94 -3.43 3.03
C VAL A 125 8.24 -2.66 2.92
N VAL A 126 9.32 -3.36 2.61
CA VAL A 126 10.67 -2.75 2.51
C VAL A 126 10.78 -1.93 1.23
N GLY A 127 11.47 -0.81 1.30
CA GLY A 127 11.70 0.07 0.16
C GLY A 127 12.22 -0.64 -1.09
N GLY A 128 11.72 -0.23 -2.26
CA GLY A 128 12.04 -0.81 -3.56
C GLY A 128 11.24 -2.05 -3.95
N VAL A 129 10.28 -2.49 -3.11
CA VAL A 129 9.43 -3.64 -3.42
C VAL A 129 8.25 -3.24 -4.29
N HIS A 130 7.92 -4.09 -5.27
CA HIS A 130 6.73 -4.01 -6.10
C HIS A 130 5.68 -5.05 -5.65
N ILE A 131 4.48 -4.59 -5.40
CA ILE A 131 3.33 -5.42 -4.98
C ILE A 131 2.35 -5.50 -6.14
N GLY A 132 2.26 -6.66 -6.77
CA GLY A 132 1.40 -6.91 -7.92
C GLY A 132 -0.09 -6.83 -7.60
N GLY A 133 -0.89 -6.56 -8.61
CA GLY A 133 -2.33 -6.34 -8.49
C GLY A 133 -3.07 -7.51 -7.86
N TRP A 134 -4.10 -7.19 -7.06
CA TRP A 134 -4.95 -8.17 -6.38
C TRP A 134 -4.21 -9.14 -5.44
N SER A 135 -2.92 -8.89 -5.16
CA SER A 135 -2.15 -9.67 -4.20
C SER A 135 -2.63 -9.40 -2.77
N MET A 136 -2.29 -10.30 -1.87
CA MET A 136 -2.66 -10.21 -0.47
C MET A 136 -1.45 -10.42 0.43
N ILE A 137 -1.10 -9.39 1.18
CA ILE A 137 -0.04 -9.41 2.19
C ILE A 137 -0.70 -9.74 3.53
N GLY A 138 -0.31 -10.83 4.15
CA GLY A 138 -0.84 -11.23 5.46
C GLY A 138 -0.46 -10.26 6.57
N SER A 139 -1.30 -10.17 7.61
CA SER A 139 -1.03 -9.34 8.78
C SER A 139 0.30 -9.70 9.44
N GLY A 140 1.09 -8.69 9.84
CA GLY A 140 2.42 -8.86 10.43
C GLY A 140 3.51 -9.36 9.49
N ALA A 141 3.25 -9.50 8.20
CA ALA A 141 4.26 -9.94 7.24
C ALA A 141 5.33 -8.87 7.01
N VAL A 142 6.59 -9.31 6.79
CA VAL A 142 7.70 -8.43 6.38
C VAL A 142 8.08 -8.76 4.94
N VAL A 143 7.65 -7.91 4.01
CA VAL A 143 7.82 -8.11 2.57
C VAL A 143 9.13 -7.50 2.13
N THR A 144 10.08 -8.34 1.73
CA THR A 144 11.45 -7.96 1.35
C THR A 144 11.75 -8.15 -0.14
N HIS A 145 10.82 -8.73 -0.90
CA HIS A 145 10.92 -9.00 -2.34
C HIS A 145 9.57 -8.74 -3.00
N ASP A 146 9.59 -8.57 -4.30
CA ASP A 146 8.38 -8.36 -5.10
C ASP A 146 7.36 -9.49 -4.91
N VAL A 147 6.09 -9.10 -4.97
CA VAL A 147 4.97 -10.03 -4.84
C VAL A 147 4.24 -10.06 -6.17
N PRO A 148 4.08 -11.24 -6.79
CA PRO A 148 3.36 -11.35 -8.06
C PRO A 148 1.89 -10.99 -7.90
N ALA A 149 1.26 -10.56 -8.99
CA ALA A 149 -0.19 -10.34 -9.01
C ALA A 149 -0.94 -11.56 -8.46
N HIS A 150 -1.97 -11.32 -7.65
CA HIS A 150 -2.74 -12.36 -6.96
C HIS A 150 -1.96 -13.20 -5.94
N GLY A 151 -0.68 -12.97 -5.69
CA GLY A 151 0.10 -13.74 -4.72
C GLY A 151 -0.38 -13.50 -3.28
N ILE A 152 -0.58 -14.56 -2.50
CA ILE A 152 -0.76 -14.47 -1.05
C ILE A 152 0.58 -14.72 -0.38
N VAL A 153 1.07 -13.72 0.37
CA VAL A 153 2.34 -13.83 1.10
C VAL A 153 2.14 -13.59 2.59
N VAL A 154 2.84 -14.37 3.43
CA VAL A 154 2.78 -14.28 4.89
C VAL A 154 4.16 -14.50 5.52
N GLY A 155 4.34 -14.06 6.74
CA GLY A 155 5.51 -14.36 7.58
C GLY A 155 6.61 -13.30 7.52
N ASN A 156 7.72 -13.57 8.23
CA ASN A 156 8.93 -12.73 8.29
C ASN A 156 10.17 -13.61 8.11
N PRO A 157 10.88 -13.50 6.96
CA PRO A 157 10.49 -12.76 5.76
C PRO A 157 9.25 -13.38 5.09
N ALA A 158 8.46 -12.55 4.40
CA ALA A 158 7.24 -13.00 3.73
C ALA A 158 7.54 -14.04 2.63
N ARG A 159 6.70 -15.09 2.57
CA ARG A 159 6.78 -16.13 1.56
C ARG A 159 5.40 -16.38 0.97
N ARG A 160 5.34 -16.67 -0.32
CA ARG A 160 4.08 -16.98 -0.99
C ARG A 160 3.56 -18.34 -0.56
N ILE A 161 2.31 -18.36 -0.13
CA ILE A 161 1.61 -19.57 0.32
C ILE A 161 0.45 -19.97 -0.60
N GLY A 162 0.09 -19.15 -1.57
CA GLY A 162 -1.03 -19.41 -2.47
C GLY A 162 -1.36 -18.21 -3.37
N TRP A 163 -2.58 -18.22 -3.87
CA TRP A 163 -3.12 -17.20 -4.77
C TRP A 163 -4.45 -16.66 -4.25
N ALA A 164 -4.70 -15.38 -4.44
CA ALA A 164 -5.92 -14.69 -4.09
C ALA A 164 -6.82 -14.45 -5.32
N CYS A 165 -8.09 -14.66 -5.14
CA CYS A 165 -9.09 -14.19 -6.09
C CYS A 165 -9.25 -12.65 -5.96
N ARG A 166 -9.70 -11.99 -7.02
CA ARG A 166 -10.06 -10.55 -6.98
C ARG A 166 -11.10 -10.20 -5.92
N CYS A 167 -11.91 -11.15 -5.47
CA CYS A 167 -12.86 -10.93 -4.36
C CYS A 167 -12.23 -11.05 -2.96
N GLY A 168 -10.93 -11.36 -2.86
CA GLY A 168 -10.19 -11.46 -1.61
C GLY A 168 -10.15 -12.84 -0.97
N HIS A 169 -10.85 -13.85 -1.51
CA HIS A 169 -10.76 -15.22 -1.01
C HIS A 169 -9.53 -15.93 -1.59
N PRO A 170 -8.91 -16.84 -0.84
CA PRO A 170 -7.88 -17.72 -1.41
C PRO A 170 -8.48 -18.64 -2.47
N LEU A 171 -7.68 -18.98 -3.47
CA LEU A 171 -8.01 -19.99 -4.46
C LEU A 171 -7.67 -21.38 -3.91
N ASP A 172 -8.46 -22.38 -4.32
CA ASP A 172 -8.17 -23.78 -4.02
C ASP A 172 -7.05 -24.35 -4.92
N ALA A 173 -6.78 -25.64 -4.78
CA ALA A 173 -5.75 -26.35 -5.57
C ALA A 173 -6.07 -26.40 -7.08
N MET A 174 -7.33 -26.24 -7.46
CA MET A 174 -7.79 -26.19 -8.84
C MET A 174 -7.86 -24.77 -9.38
N LEU A 175 -7.37 -23.77 -8.61
CA LEU A 175 -7.44 -22.35 -8.90
C LEU A 175 -8.87 -21.82 -9.06
N VAL A 176 -9.80 -22.38 -8.30
CA VAL A 176 -11.21 -21.96 -8.25
C VAL A 176 -11.47 -21.20 -6.96
N CYS A 177 -12.22 -20.11 -7.06
CA CYS A 177 -12.62 -19.33 -5.91
C CYS A 177 -13.93 -19.85 -5.30
N ALA A 178 -13.87 -20.37 -4.09
CA ALA A 178 -15.06 -20.83 -3.36
C ALA A 178 -16.05 -19.70 -3.03
N GLY A 179 -15.57 -18.43 -2.91
CA GLY A 179 -16.41 -17.31 -2.55
C GLY A 179 -17.24 -16.73 -3.70
N CYS A 180 -16.75 -16.78 -4.94
CA CYS A 180 -17.43 -16.15 -6.08
C CYS A 180 -17.44 -16.96 -7.37
N GLY A 181 -16.87 -18.18 -7.35
CA GLY A 181 -16.88 -19.10 -8.49
C GLY A 181 -15.91 -18.77 -9.62
N ARG A 182 -15.12 -17.68 -9.53
CA ARG A 182 -14.12 -17.37 -10.56
C ARG A 182 -13.08 -18.47 -10.68
N VAL A 183 -12.68 -18.72 -11.92
CA VAL A 183 -11.70 -19.74 -12.27
C VAL A 183 -10.47 -19.07 -12.86
N TYR A 184 -9.30 -19.55 -12.48
CA TYR A 184 -8.02 -19.01 -12.93
C TYR A 184 -7.17 -20.13 -13.54
N ALA A 185 -6.13 -19.75 -14.27
CA ALA A 185 -5.09 -20.65 -14.75
C ALA A 185 -3.72 -20.00 -14.59
N LEU A 186 -2.70 -20.81 -14.40
CA LEU A 186 -1.31 -20.36 -14.46
C LEU A 186 -0.83 -20.41 -15.92
N ARG A 187 -0.38 -19.28 -16.44
CA ARG A 187 0.27 -19.14 -17.75
C ARG A 187 1.60 -18.43 -17.53
N ASP A 188 2.70 -19.03 -17.91
CA ASP A 188 4.05 -18.45 -17.75
C ASP A 188 4.34 -17.93 -16.33
N SER A 189 3.90 -18.70 -15.31
CA SER A 189 3.97 -18.38 -13.88
C SER A 189 3.10 -17.21 -13.40
N GLU A 190 2.27 -16.63 -14.24
CA GLU A 190 1.28 -15.61 -13.91
C GLU A 190 -0.11 -16.22 -13.78
N LEU A 191 -0.90 -15.70 -12.84
CA LEU A 191 -2.29 -16.11 -12.65
C LEU A 191 -3.20 -15.29 -13.58
N VAL A 192 -3.95 -15.99 -14.43
CA VAL A 192 -4.87 -15.37 -15.40
C VAL A 192 -6.30 -15.81 -15.08
N GLU A 193 -7.22 -14.84 -14.96
CA GLU A 193 -8.65 -15.10 -14.80
C GLU A 193 -9.22 -15.65 -16.14
N LEU A 194 -9.97 -16.73 -16.08
CA LEU A 194 -10.54 -17.38 -17.26
C LEU A 194 -11.98 -16.94 -17.53
N ASN A 195 -12.75 -16.57 -16.50
CA ASN A 195 -14.14 -16.10 -16.59
C ASN A 195 -14.54 -15.26 -15.38
#